data_051e5dc0a2286202f9fd38e0af2eaa6a
#
_entry.id   051e5dc0a2286202f9fd38e0af2eaa6a
#
_cell.length_a   1.000
_cell.length_b   1.000
_cell.length_c   1.000
_cell.angle_alpha   90.00
_cell.angle_beta   90.00
_cell.angle_gamma   90.00
#
_symmetry.space_group_name_H-M   'P 1'
#
loop_
_entity.id
_entity.type
_entity.pdbx_description
1 polymer ?
#
loop_
_entity_poly.entity_id
_entity_poly.type
_entity_poly.pdbx_seq_one_letter_code
_entity_poly.pdbx_strand_id
1 'polypeptide(L)'
;MFVFSPSNMSTFIQCPRKFQAQSITKEIKWQATQQKSRGTLIHNCMERALQKGYDDVSSWPEGMDMDFVKRSVDAARTVITQSGVELYIEHELTVTDRWAQTGWWEDDAFLRAKADALILVPQHHALLLDFKSGKVYDRDAFQLRVEAFLTHLIYKIPTVSYSYWYVDSAERVSGVCEFSLGYHQVQDILDLMQEMRGCINGNIFIPKKNKFCKWCQLYKTPGCGL
;
A
#
# COMPACT_ATOMS: atom_id res chain seq x y z
N MET A 1 -15.81 7.97 -12.44
CA MET A 1 -15.78 6.53 -12.05
C MET A 1 -15.25 6.44 -10.62
N PHE A 2 -15.61 5.41 -9.80
CA PHE A 2 -14.98 5.22 -8.47
C PHE A 2 -13.57 4.68 -8.64
N VAL A 3 -12.59 5.28 -7.95
CA VAL A 3 -11.18 4.87 -8.02
C VAL A 3 -10.85 3.99 -6.82
N PHE A 4 -10.46 2.73 -7.09
CA PHE A 4 -10.00 1.80 -6.08
C PHE A 4 -8.58 2.13 -5.62
N SER A 5 -8.30 1.83 -4.35
CA SER A 5 -6.94 1.93 -3.78
C SER A 5 -6.80 0.97 -2.60
N PRO A 6 -5.58 0.54 -2.23
CA PRO A 6 -5.38 -0.32 -1.06
C PRO A 6 -6.08 0.19 0.20
N SER A 7 -6.02 1.49 0.45
CA SER A 7 -6.60 2.09 1.66
C SER A 7 -8.13 2.04 1.69
N ASN A 8 -8.82 2.34 0.58
CA ASN A 8 -10.28 2.29 0.55
C ASN A 8 -10.80 0.84 0.52
N MET A 9 -10.09 -0.07 -0.14
CA MET A 9 -10.38 -1.50 -0.15
C MET A 9 -10.22 -2.10 1.27
N SER A 10 -9.13 -1.79 1.97
CA SER A 10 -8.92 -2.22 3.37
C SER A 10 -10.01 -1.67 4.30
N THR A 11 -10.48 -0.44 4.07
CA THR A 11 -11.60 0.13 4.83
C THR A 11 -12.90 -0.64 4.57
N PHE A 12 -13.15 -1.05 3.33
CA PHE A 12 -14.32 -1.85 2.97
C PHE A 12 -14.28 -3.25 3.62
N ILE A 13 -13.13 -3.92 3.58
CA ILE A 13 -12.93 -5.21 4.27
C ILE A 13 -13.25 -5.09 5.77
N GLN A 14 -12.82 -3.99 6.40
CA GLN A 14 -13.11 -3.75 7.80
C GLN A 14 -14.62 -3.55 8.04
N CYS A 15 -15.24 -2.68 7.25
CA CYS A 15 -16.67 -2.37 7.36
C CYS A 15 -17.16 -1.63 6.11
N PRO A 16 -18.04 -2.24 5.27
CA PRO A 16 -18.61 -1.57 4.11
C PRO A 16 -19.30 -0.24 4.44
N ARG A 17 -20.03 -0.15 5.57
CA ARG A 17 -20.68 1.11 5.98
C ARG A 17 -19.66 2.21 6.32
N LYS A 18 -18.53 1.87 6.97
CA LYS A 18 -17.44 2.81 7.21
C LYS A 18 -16.84 3.30 5.90
N PHE A 19 -16.60 2.38 4.96
CA PHE A 19 -16.14 2.72 3.61
C PHE A 19 -17.11 3.69 2.91
N GLN A 20 -18.41 3.43 2.93
CA GLN A 20 -19.41 4.34 2.38
C GLN A 20 -19.25 5.75 2.97
N ALA A 21 -19.22 5.85 4.29
CA ALA A 21 -19.14 7.13 4.99
C ALA A 21 -17.83 7.90 4.74
N GLN A 22 -16.72 7.20 4.54
CA GLN A 22 -15.43 7.84 4.28
C GLN A 22 -15.20 8.15 2.80
N SER A 23 -15.58 7.22 1.91
CA SER A 23 -15.16 7.28 0.51
C SER A 23 -16.27 7.74 -0.44
N ILE A 24 -17.54 7.46 -0.13
CA ILE A 24 -18.67 7.77 -1.00
C ILE A 24 -19.39 9.05 -0.52
N THR A 25 -19.97 9.02 0.70
CA THR A 25 -20.81 10.11 1.22
C THR A 25 -20.03 11.20 1.94
N LYS A 26 -18.76 10.95 2.27
CA LYS A 26 -17.89 11.90 3.00
C LYS A 26 -18.43 12.36 4.36
N GLU A 27 -19.26 11.53 5.00
CA GLU A 27 -19.80 11.80 6.35
C GLU A 27 -18.71 11.83 7.41
N ILE A 28 -17.66 11.04 7.24
CA ILE A 28 -16.50 11.00 8.13
C ILE A 28 -15.36 11.80 7.51
N LYS A 29 -14.92 12.83 8.23
CA LYS A 29 -13.72 13.59 7.85
C LYS A 29 -12.48 12.88 8.40
N TRP A 30 -11.49 12.72 7.53
CA TRP A 30 -10.20 12.19 7.94
C TRP A 30 -9.48 13.17 8.87
N GLN A 31 -8.92 12.67 9.99
CA GLN A 31 -8.15 13.46 10.95
C GLN A 31 -6.70 12.95 11.00
N ALA A 32 -5.76 13.86 10.89
CA ALA A 32 -4.34 13.55 11.07
C ALA A 32 -4.04 13.31 12.56
N THR A 33 -3.23 12.31 12.87
CA THR A 33 -2.76 12.00 14.23
C THR A 33 -1.25 12.20 14.33
N GLN A 34 -0.71 12.35 15.56
CA GLN A 34 0.74 12.44 15.80
C GLN A 34 1.50 11.20 15.30
N GLN A 35 0.89 10.02 15.35
CA GLN A 35 1.49 8.79 14.82
C GLN A 35 1.74 8.87 13.31
N LYS A 36 0.91 9.63 12.58
CA LYS A 36 1.12 9.85 11.16
C LYS A 36 2.34 10.73 10.88
N SER A 37 2.61 11.73 11.70
CA SER A 37 3.81 12.59 11.54
C SER A 37 5.10 11.79 11.71
N ARG A 38 5.16 10.87 12.68
CA ARG A 38 6.31 9.97 12.87
C ARG A 38 6.45 9.00 11.68
N GLY A 39 5.36 8.43 11.21
CA GLY A 39 5.37 7.57 10.00
C GLY A 39 5.95 8.31 8.79
N THR A 40 5.50 9.54 8.54
CA THR A 40 6.03 10.38 7.44
C THR A 40 7.54 10.64 7.58
N LEU A 41 8.03 10.91 8.80
CA LEU A 41 9.46 11.08 9.02
C LEU A 41 10.27 9.80 8.73
N ILE A 42 9.74 8.63 9.13
CA ILE A 42 10.35 7.33 8.82
C ILE A 42 10.46 7.15 7.31
N HIS A 43 9.36 7.34 6.56
CA HIS A 43 9.38 7.22 5.10
C HIS A 43 10.44 8.15 4.49
N ASN A 44 10.45 9.43 4.84
CA ASN A 44 11.43 10.40 4.32
C ASN A 44 12.89 9.98 4.62
N CYS A 45 13.16 9.40 5.78
CA CYS A 45 14.50 8.90 6.13
C CYS A 45 14.88 7.68 5.30
N MET A 46 13.96 6.70 5.17
CA MET A 46 14.19 5.47 4.42
C MET A 46 14.39 5.75 2.93
N GLU A 47 13.58 6.63 2.35
CA GLU A 47 13.68 7.06 0.95
C GLU A 47 15.05 7.70 0.66
N ARG A 48 15.48 8.66 1.50
CA ARG A 48 16.81 9.26 1.38
C ARG A 48 17.93 8.24 1.48
N ALA A 49 17.81 7.31 2.43
CA ALA A 49 18.82 6.27 2.61
C ALA A 49 18.94 5.36 1.39
N LEU A 50 17.83 4.99 0.76
CA LEU A 50 17.84 4.22 -0.48
C LEU A 50 18.49 4.99 -1.64
N GLN A 51 18.19 6.28 -1.77
CA GLN A 51 18.72 7.12 -2.86
C GLN A 51 20.20 7.45 -2.69
N LYS A 52 20.60 7.91 -1.51
CA LYS A 52 21.90 8.57 -1.27
C LYS A 52 22.81 7.82 -0.30
N GLY A 53 22.33 6.81 0.40
CA GLY A 53 23.00 6.20 1.54
C GLY A 53 22.66 6.92 2.83
N TYR A 54 23.39 6.57 3.89
CA TYR A 54 23.18 7.17 5.20
C TYR A 54 23.83 8.54 5.25
N ASP A 55 23.00 9.54 5.52
CA ASP A 55 23.44 10.84 6.03
C ASP A 55 23.47 10.80 7.56
N ASP A 56 23.58 11.95 8.19
CA ASP A 56 23.53 12.11 9.64
C ASP A 56 22.28 11.41 10.23
N VAL A 57 22.52 10.32 10.97
CA VAL A 57 21.46 9.53 11.62
C VAL A 57 20.85 10.24 12.84
N SER A 58 21.41 11.36 13.30
CA SER A 58 20.90 12.14 14.43
C SER A 58 19.50 12.71 14.17
N SER A 59 19.12 12.86 12.90
CA SER A 59 17.79 13.35 12.47
C SER A 59 16.75 12.24 12.33
N TRP A 60 17.10 10.98 12.57
CA TRP A 60 16.18 9.86 12.40
C TRP A 60 15.24 9.73 13.61
N PRO A 61 13.98 9.32 13.41
CA PRO A 61 13.03 9.15 14.50
C PRO A 61 13.49 8.13 15.55
N GLU A 62 13.30 8.47 16.82
CA GLU A 62 13.59 7.54 17.92
C GLU A 62 12.77 6.25 17.81
N GLY A 63 13.33 5.14 18.32
CA GLY A 63 12.68 3.85 18.41
C GLY A 63 12.79 2.98 17.16
N MET A 64 13.54 3.42 16.14
CA MET A 64 13.88 2.58 15.00
C MET A 64 15.05 1.63 15.35
N ASP A 65 14.98 0.37 14.91
CA ASP A 65 16.13 -0.53 14.97
C ASP A 65 17.13 -0.17 13.85
N MET A 66 18.13 0.61 14.19
CA MET A 66 19.09 1.14 13.22
C MET A 66 19.99 0.07 12.62
N ASP A 67 20.24 -1.04 13.32
CA ASP A 67 21.02 -2.14 12.76
C ASP A 67 20.22 -2.90 11.70
N PHE A 68 18.93 -3.10 11.94
CA PHE A 68 18.02 -3.64 10.93
C PHE A 68 17.92 -2.71 9.71
N VAL A 69 17.74 -1.42 9.94
CA VAL A 69 17.63 -0.41 8.88
C VAL A 69 18.88 -0.40 8.02
N LYS A 70 20.07 -0.30 8.61
CA LYS A 70 21.35 -0.26 7.90
C LYS A 70 21.53 -1.50 7.04
N ARG A 71 21.43 -2.70 7.62
CA ARG A 71 21.56 -3.97 6.87
C ARG A 71 20.56 -4.05 5.70
N SER A 72 19.33 -3.59 5.92
CA SER A 72 18.26 -3.64 4.91
C SER A 72 18.53 -2.69 3.75
N VAL A 73 18.91 -1.45 4.07
CA VAL A 73 19.22 -0.44 3.06
C VAL A 73 20.48 -0.81 2.29
N ASP A 74 21.55 -1.30 2.96
CA ASP A 74 22.79 -1.71 2.29
C ASP A 74 22.54 -2.86 1.30
N ALA A 75 21.72 -3.85 1.72
CA ALA A 75 21.33 -4.94 0.82
C ALA A 75 20.53 -4.43 -0.39
N ALA A 76 19.58 -3.53 -0.20
CA ALA A 76 18.82 -2.93 -1.29
C ALA A 76 19.72 -2.10 -2.22
N ARG A 77 20.61 -1.28 -1.66
CA ARG A 77 21.52 -0.44 -2.44
C ARG A 77 22.54 -1.24 -3.26
N THR A 78 22.94 -2.42 -2.77
CA THR A 78 23.78 -3.34 -3.59
C THR A 78 23.08 -3.71 -4.89
N VAL A 79 21.75 -3.81 -4.90
CA VAL A 79 20.96 -4.05 -6.13
C VAL A 79 20.77 -2.74 -6.91
N ILE A 80 20.36 -1.66 -6.24
CA ILE A 80 20.04 -0.38 -6.88
C ILE A 80 21.22 0.20 -7.67
N THR A 81 22.45 -0.03 -7.19
CA THR A 81 23.67 0.49 -7.85
C THR A 81 24.15 -0.33 -9.06
N GLN A 82 23.47 -1.45 -9.36
CA GLN A 82 23.81 -2.25 -10.54
C GLN A 82 23.34 -1.54 -11.83
N SER A 83 24.08 -1.76 -12.92
CA SER A 83 23.70 -1.18 -14.21
C SER A 83 22.36 -1.71 -14.70
N GLY A 84 21.50 -0.81 -15.17
CA GLY A 84 20.18 -1.15 -15.69
C GLY A 84 19.09 -1.34 -14.63
N VAL A 85 19.40 -1.13 -13.35
CA VAL A 85 18.40 -1.13 -12.27
C VAL A 85 17.89 0.29 -12.06
N GLU A 86 16.57 0.43 -11.94
CA GLU A 86 15.88 1.71 -11.71
C GLU A 86 15.29 1.74 -10.31
N LEU A 87 15.45 2.86 -9.61
CA LEU A 87 14.82 3.13 -8.32
C LEU A 87 13.77 4.23 -8.48
N TYR A 88 12.54 3.92 -8.13
CA TYR A 88 11.45 4.88 -8.02
C TYR A 88 11.05 5.03 -6.56
N ILE A 89 10.92 6.27 -6.10
CA ILE A 89 10.47 6.63 -4.75
C ILE A 89 9.12 7.32 -4.83
N GLU A 90 8.22 7.02 -3.88
CA GLU A 90 6.87 7.58 -3.83
C GLU A 90 6.13 7.44 -5.18
N HIS A 91 6.29 6.27 -5.79
CA HIS A 91 5.92 6.02 -7.17
C HIS A 91 4.43 5.77 -7.35
N GLU A 92 3.80 6.56 -8.22
CA GLU A 92 2.39 6.45 -8.54
C GLU A 92 2.15 5.36 -9.58
N LEU A 93 1.33 4.38 -9.21
CA LEU A 93 0.91 3.27 -10.05
C LEU A 93 -0.59 3.39 -10.29
N THR A 94 -1.00 3.64 -11.54
CA THR A 94 -2.41 3.86 -11.87
C THR A 94 -2.76 3.21 -13.20
N VAL A 95 -3.91 2.54 -13.21
CA VAL A 95 -4.46 1.90 -14.42
C VAL A 95 -5.94 2.24 -14.61
N THR A 96 -6.39 2.17 -15.86
CA THR A 96 -7.79 2.25 -16.27
C THR A 96 -8.53 0.96 -15.98
N ASP A 97 -9.84 0.92 -16.19
CA ASP A 97 -10.68 -0.29 -16.11
C ASP A 97 -10.37 -1.37 -17.19
N ARG A 98 -9.59 -0.97 -18.21
CA ARG A 98 -9.04 -1.88 -19.23
C ARG A 98 -7.61 -2.31 -18.94
N TRP A 99 -7.12 -2.03 -17.73
CA TRP A 99 -5.77 -2.37 -17.27
C TRP A 99 -4.63 -1.69 -18.05
N ALA A 100 -4.92 -0.58 -18.73
CA ALA A 100 -3.91 0.26 -19.36
C ALA A 100 -3.39 1.30 -18.36
N GLN A 101 -2.09 1.63 -18.43
CA GLN A 101 -1.52 2.69 -17.60
C GLN A 101 -2.19 4.04 -17.91
N THR A 102 -2.45 4.82 -16.85
CA THR A 102 -2.98 6.19 -16.95
C THR A 102 -2.38 7.07 -15.84
N GLY A 103 -2.69 8.36 -15.84
CA GLY A 103 -2.23 9.30 -14.82
C GLY A 103 -3.03 9.19 -13.52
N TRP A 104 -2.41 9.65 -12.43
CA TRP A 104 -3.00 9.57 -11.08
C TRP A 104 -4.32 10.35 -10.94
N TRP A 105 -4.46 11.45 -11.66
CA TRP A 105 -5.60 12.36 -11.60
C TRP A 105 -6.52 12.29 -12.82
N GLU A 106 -6.27 11.37 -13.74
CA GLU A 106 -7.08 11.23 -14.95
C GLU A 106 -8.48 10.69 -14.61
N ASP A 107 -9.47 11.12 -15.39
CA ASP A 107 -10.88 10.77 -15.20
C ASP A 107 -11.17 9.27 -15.42
N ASP A 108 -10.30 8.60 -16.17
CA ASP A 108 -10.35 7.16 -16.46
C ASP A 108 -9.57 6.30 -15.45
N ALA A 109 -8.96 6.91 -14.43
CA ALA A 109 -8.30 6.18 -13.35
C ALA A 109 -9.28 5.23 -12.65
N PHE A 110 -8.91 3.94 -12.54
CA PHE A 110 -9.75 2.90 -12.00
C PHE A 110 -9.15 2.23 -10.75
N LEU A 111 -7.90 1.79 -10.82
CA LEU A 111 -7.15 1.27 -9.67
C LEU A 111 -5.82 2.02 -9.57
N ARG A 112 -5.49 2.47 -8.36
CA ARG A 112 -4.24 3.18 -8.11
C ARG A 112 -3.65 2.84 -6.75
N ALA A 113 -2.32 2.84 -6.68
CA ALA A 113 -1.55 2.74 -5.46
C ALA A 113 -0.29 3.60 -5.57
N LYS A 114 0.32 3.89 -4.44
CA LYS A 114 1.58 4.63 -4.38
C LYS A 114 2.58 3.79 -3.60
N ALA A 115 3.62 3.35 -4.27
CA ALA A 115 4.68 2.54 -3.68
C ALA A 115 5.71 3.46 -3.01
N ASP A 116 6.10 3.18 -1.77
CA ASP A 116 7.16 3.92 -1.08
C ASP A 116 8.48 3.81 -1.84
N ALA A 117 8.85 2.59 -2.23
CA ALA A 117 9.97 2.37 -3.13
C ALA A 117 9.71 1.18 -4.07
N LEU A 118 10.00 1.37 -5.35
CA LEU A 118 10.01 0.35 -6.38
C LEU A 118 11.42 0.25 -6.97
N ILE A 119 12.05 -0.91 -6.83
CA ILE A 119 13.31 -1.26 -7.46
C ILE A 119 12.99 -2.15 -8.65
N LEU A 120 13.29 -1.66 -9.86
CA LEU A 120 12.93 -2.30 -11.10
C LEU A 120 14.17 -2.80 -11.84
N VAL A 121 14.19 -4.09 -12.12
CA VAL A 121 15.10 -4.72 -13.08
C VAL A 121 14.30 -4.96 -14.35
N PRO A 122 14.39 -4.08 -15.36
CA PRO A 122 13.51 -4.12 -16.52
C PRO A 122 13.42 -5.48 -17.18
N GLN A 123 12.21 -5.92 -17.54
CA GLN A 123 11.88 -7.20 -18.18
C GLN A 123 12.06 -8.45 -17.31
N HIS A 124 12.65 -8.35 -16.13
CA HIS A 124 12.97 -9.50 -15.30
C HIS A 124 12.22 -9.54 -13.98
N HIS A 125 12.42 -8.53 -13.15
CA HIS A 125 11.99 -8.57 -11.76
C HIS A 125 11.71 -7.17 -11.21
N ALA A 126 10.81 -7.07 -10.24
CA ALA A 126 10.62 -5.87 -9.45
C ALA A 126 10.58 -6.21 -7.96
N LEU A 127 11.07 -5.28 -7.12
CA LEU A 127 10.96 -5.35 -5.68
C LEU A 127 10.25 -4.11 -5.16
N LEU A 128 9.12 -4.31 -4.49
CA LEU A 128 8.37 -3.28 -3.80
C LEU A 128 8.75 -3.28 -2.32
N LEU A 129 9.03 -2.10 -1.80
CA LEU A 129 9.29 -1.89 -0.38
C LEU A 129 8.27 -0.89 0.17
N ASP A 130 7.76 -1.17 1.36
CA ASP A 130 6.90 -0.28 2.13
C ASP A 130 7.39 -0.23 3.58
N PHE A 131 7.50 0.97 4.14
CA PHE A 131 8.11 1.21 5.45
C PHE A 131 7.03 1.39 6.52
N LYS A 132 7.08 0.55 7.53
CA LYS A 132 6.09 0.54 8.62
C LYS A 132 6.72 0.85 9.97
N SER A 133 6.07 1.71 10.73
CA SER A 133 6.34 1.90 12.15
C SER A 133 5.56 0.92 13.01
N GLY A 134 6.07 0.65 14.23
CA GLY A 134 5.37 -0.17 15.21
C GLY A 134 5.50 -1.68 14.99
N LYS A 135 4.45 -2.41 15.41
CA LYS A 135 4.42 -3.89 15.36
C LYS A 135 3.78 -4.40 14.08
N VAL A 136 4.09 -5.62 13.72
CA VAL A 136 3.48 -6.30 12.57
C VAL A 136 1.99 -6.52 12.79
N TYR A 137 1.16 -5.94 11.93
CA TYR A 137 -0.30 -6.06 11.94
C TYR A 137 -0.86 -6.73 10.70
N ASP A 138 -0.24 -6.49 9.55
CA ASP A 138 -0.64 -7.02 8.25
C ASP A 138 0.37 -8.07 7.79
N ARG A 139 0.00 -9.35 7.96
CA ARG A 139 0.81 -10.48 7.49
C ARG A 139 0.44 -10.91 6.06
N ASP A 140 -0.74 -10.50 5.58
CA ASP A 140 -1.22 -10.87 4.25
C ASP A 140 -0.67 -9.95 3.16
N ALA A 141 -0.02 -8.86 3.58
CA ALA A 141 0.60 -7.85 2.70
C ALA A 141 -0.35 -7.35 1.59
N PHE A 142 -1.64 -7.18 1.93
CA PHE A 142 -2.69 -6.84 0.97
C PHE A 142 -2.33 -5.62 0.11
N GLN A 143 -1.82 -4.54 0.73
CA GLN A 143 -1.40 -3.33 0.01
C GLN A 143 -0.33 -3.66 -1.02
N LEU A 144 0.74 -4.36 -0.61
CA LEU A 144 1.85 -4.71 -1.48
C LEU A 144 1.45 -5.67 -2.61
N ARG A 145 0.46 -6.56 -2.38
CA ARG A 145 -0.08 -7.40 -3.47
C ARG A 145 -0.84 -6.59 -4.51
N VAL A 146 -1.59 -5.55 -4.11
CA VAL A 146 -2.21 -4.59 -5.04
C VAL A 146 -1.14 -3.84 -5.83
N GLU A 147 -0.10 -3.36 -5.17
CA GLU A 147 1.02 -2.66 -5.81
C GLU A 147 1.80 -3.59 -6.76
N ALA A 148 2.00 -4.85 -6.38
CA ALA A 148 2.63 -5.86 -7.24
C ALA A 148 1.81 -6.12 -8.50
N PHE A 149 0.49 -6.21 -8.38
CA PHE A 149 -0.40 -6.35 -9.52
C PHE A 149 -0.32 -5.14 -10.46
N LEU A 150 -0.36 -3.92 -9.93
CA LEU A 150 -0.19 -2.69 -10.71
C LEU A 150 1.18 -2.62 -11.39
N THR A 151 2.25 -2.98 -10.68
CA THR A 151 3.62 -3.03 -11.23
C THR A 151 3.70 -3.98 -12.40
N HIS A 152 3.12 -5.20 -12.26
CA HIS A 152 3.03 -6.15 -13.36
C HIS A 152 2.28 -5.58 -14.57
N LEU A 153 1.12 -4.98 -14.34
CA LEU A 153 0.29 -4.43 -15.42
C LEU A 153 0.97 -3.29 -16.19
N ILE A 154 1.71 -2.43 -15.49
CA ILE A 154 2.36 -1.24 -16.05
C ILE A 154 3.67 -1.61 -16.74
N TYR A 155 4.54 -2.34 -16.06
CA TYR A 155 5.91 -2.63 -16.52
C TYR A 155 6.04 -3.97 -17.24
N LYS A 156 4.97 -4.78 -17.29
CA LYS A 156 4.95 -6.13 -17.89
C LYS A 156 5.99 -7.08 -17.25
N ILE A 157 6.23 -6.89 -15.94
CA ILE A 157 7.17 -7.70 -15.17
C ILE A 157 6.47 -8.99 -14.73
N PRO A 158 7.01 -10.18 -15.04
CA PRO A 158 6.37 -11.45 -14.69
C PRO A 158 6.44 -11.77 -13.20
N THR A 159 7.50 -11.31 -12.52
CA THR A 159 7.78 -11.63 -11.11
C THR A 159 7.96 -10.34 -10.31
N VAL A 160 7.13 -10.14 -9.30
CA VAL A 160 7.21 -8.98 -8.39
C VAL A 160 7.36 -9.47 -6.95
N SER A 161 8.52 -9.25 -6.36
CA SER A 161 8.75 -9.43 -4.94
C SER A 161 8.28 -8.19 -4.16
N TYR A 162 7.89 -8.39 -2.92
CA TYR A 162 7.50 -7.30 -2.05
C TYR A 162 7.89 -7.54 -0.60
N SER A 163 8.11 -6.45 0.16
CA SER A 163 8.43 -6.54 1.56
C SER A 163 7.96 -5.31 2.36
N TYR A 164 7.21 -5.53 3.43
CA TYR A 164 7.09 -4.57 4.52
C TYR A 164 8.34 -4.61 5.38
N TRP A 165 8.91 -3.46 5.65
CA TRP A 165 9.98 -3.30 6.63
C TRP A 165 9.44 -2.59 7.87
N TYR A 166 9.22 -3.35 8.94
CA TYR A 166 8.81 -2.85 10.24
C TYR A 166 10.05 -2.38 11.01
N VAL A 167 10.40 -1.11 10.83
CA VAL A 167 11.68 -0.55 11.27
C VAL A 167 11.82 -0.44 12.79
N ASP A 168 10.72 -0.45 13.55
CA ASP A 168 10.75 -0.40 15.01
C ASP A 168 10.92 -1.80 15.64
N SER A 169 10.40 -2.84 15.01
CA SER A 169 10.45 -4.20 15.51
C SER A 169 11.48 -5.09 14.82
N ALA A 170 12.21 -4.53 13.86
CA ALA A 170 13.20 -5.27 13.07
C ALA A 170 12.61 -6.51 12.35
N GLU A 171 11.35 -6.43 11.95
CA GLU A 171 10.64 -7.53 11.29
C GLU A 171 10.39 -7.21 9.81
N ARG A 172 10.27 -8.30 9.01
CA ARG A 172 9.84 -8.22 7.60
C ARG A 172 8.64 -9.11 7.37
N VAL A 173 7.73 -8.63 6.53
CA VAL A 173 6.70 -9.47 5.91
C VAL A 173 6.90 -9.40 4.42
N SER A 174 7.35 -10.48 3.82
CA SER A 174 7.76 -10.54 2.41
C SER A 174 6.99 -11.60 1.66
N GLY A 175 6.87 -11.42 0.36
CA GLY A 175 6.28 -12.39 -0.55
C GLY A 175 6.65 -12.11 -1.99
N VAL A 176 6.12 -12.94 -2.89
CA VAL A 176 6.35 -12.87 -4.33
C VAL A 176 5.03 -13.12 -5.04
N CYS A 177 4.75 -12.33 -6.08
CA CYS A 177 3.69 -12.59 -7.04
C CYS A 177 4.29 -13.02 -8.38
N GLU A 178 3.91 -14.21 -8.85
CA GLU A 178 4.32 -14.81 -10.12
C GLU A 178 3.18 -14.72 -11.11
N PHE A 179 3.18 -13.70 -11.96
CA PHE A 179 2.09 -13.42 -12.90
C PHE A 179 2.16 -14.24 -14.20
N SER A 180 3.30 -14.87 -14.47
CA SER A 180 3.45 -15.85 -15.57
C SER A 180 2.52 -17.05 -15.43
N LEU A 181 2.07 -17.37 -14.21
CA LEU A 181 1.14 -18.45 -13.89
C LEU A 181 -0.34 -17.98 -13.79
N GLY A 182 -0.61 -16.74 -14.19
CA GLY A 182 -1.95 -16.12 -14.10
C GLY A 182 -2.15 -15.31 -12.82
N TYR A 183 -3.39 -14.88 -12.57
CA TYR A 183 -3.73 -13.92 -11.50
C TYR A 183 -4.26 -14.55 -10.22
N HIS A 184 -4.05 -15.86 -10.00
CA HIS A 184 -4.59 -16.57 -8.83
C HIS A 184 -4.13 -15.95 -7.49
N GLN A 185 -2.92 -15.35 -7.42
CA GLN A 185 -2.37 -14.72 -6.22
C GLN A 185 -3.01 -13.35 -5.90
N VAL A 186 -3.80 -12.81 -6.82
CA VAL A 186 -4.54 -11.54 -6.65
C VAL A 186 -6.04 -11.69 -6.94
N GLN A 187 -6.52 -12.93 -7.06
CA GLN A 187 -7.93 -13.21 -7.34
C GLN A 187 -8.86 -12.64 -6.26
N ASP A 188 -8.46 -12.74 -4.99
CA ASP A 188 -9.18 -12.15 -3.87
C ASP A 188 -9.29 -10.62 -3.96
N ILE A 189 -8.30 -9.95 -4.55
CA ILE A 189 -8.31 -8.50 -4.81
C ILE A 189 -9.33 -8.17 -5.91
N LEU A 190 -9.34 -8.96 -7.00
CA LEU A 190 -10.29 -8.78 -8.11
C LEU A 190 -11.73 -9.04 -7.65
N ASP A 191 -11.94 -10.11 -6.88
CA ASP A 191 -13.25 -10.45 -6.31
C ASP A 191 -13.76 -9.36 -5.36
N LEU A 192 -12.88 -8.83 -4.52
CA LEU A 192 -13.18 -7.70 -3.63
C LEU A 192 -13.60 -6.45 -4.41
N MET A 193 -12.89 -6.12 -5.48
CA MET A 193 -13.24 -4.97 -6.33
C MET A 193 -14.63 -5.16 -6.97
N GLN A 194 -14.96 -6.39 -7.39
CA GLN A 194 -16.26 -6.72 -7.93
C GLN A 194 -17.37 -6.59 -6.87
N GLU A 195 -17.14 -7.09 -5.65
CA GLU A 195 -18.05 -6.94 -4.51
C GLU A 195 -18.29 -5.45 -4.19
N MET A 196 -17.22 -4.67 -4.09
CA MET A 196 -17.31 -3.23 -3.84
C MET A 196 -18.10 -2.50 -4.93
N ARG A 197 -17.89 -2.82 -6.21
CA ARG A 197 -18.70 -2.27 -7.32
C ARG A 197 -20.18 -2.62 -7.18
N GLY A 198 -20.50 -3.86 -6.81
CA GLY A 198 -21.86 -4.29 -6.52
C GLY A 198 -22.51 -3.46 -5.41
N CYS A 199 -21.79 -3.25 -4.30
CA CYS A 199 -22.26 -2.42 -3.19
C CYS A 199 -22.44 -0.96 -3.58
N ILE A 200 -21.52 -0.39 -4.37
CA ILE A 200 -21.61 1.00 -4.84
C ILE A 200 -22.81 1.19 -5.76
N ASN A 201 -22.99 0.31 -6.75
CA ASN A 201 -24.08 0.39 -7.71
C ASN A 201 -25.47 0.16 -7.07
N GLY A 202 -25.55 -0.78 -6.13
CA GLY A 202 -26.77 -1.05 -5.38
C GLY A 202 -27.02 -0.11 -4.21
N ASN A 203 -26.07 0.76 -3.86
CA ASN A 203 -26.07 1.60 -2.65
C ASN A 203 -26.36 0.79 -1.37
N ILE A 204 -25.78 -0.43 -1.27
CA ILE A 204 -25.98 -1.36 -0.15
C ILE A 204 -24.67 -1.55 0.58
N PHE A 205 -24.56 -1.04 1.82
CA PHE A 205 -23.33 -1.11 2.61
C PHE A 205 -23.65 -1.61 4.02
N ILE A 206 -23.63 -2.93 4.20
CA ILE A 206 -23.98 -3.56 5.47
C ILE A 206 -22.88 -3.30 6.50
N PRO A 207 -23.20 -2.75 7.69
CA PRO A 207 -22.22 -2.53 8.73
C PRO A 207 -21.67 -3.86 9.27
N LYS A 208 -20.36 -3.89 9.53
CA LYS A 208 -19.65 -5.08 10.05
C LYS A 208 -19.02 -4.76 11.39
N LYS A 209 -19.53 -5.41 12.47
CA LYS A 209 -18.95 -5.27 13.81
C LYS A 209 -17.55 -5.87 13.87
N ASN A 210 -16.59 -5.11 14.37
CA ASN A 210 -15.19 -5.55 14.52
C ASN A 210 -14.50 -4.84 15.69
N LYS A 211 -13.25 -5.25 16.01
CA LYS A 211 -12.46 -4.68 17.12
C LYS A 211 -12.17 -3.19 17.01
N PHE A 212 -12.28 -2.60 15.82
CA PHE A 212 -12.02 -1.18 15.58
C PHE A 212 -13.27 -0.30 15.71
N CYS A 213 -14.45 -0.88 15.96
CA CYS A 213 -15.69 -0.09 16.10
C CYS A 213 -15.59 0.98 17.18
N LYS A 214 -14.92 0.68 18.30
CA LYS A 214 -14.75 1.65 19.42
C LYS A 214 -14.02 2.94 19.04
N TRP A 215 -13.28 2.95 17.92
CA TRP A 215 -12.61 4.14 17.39
C TRP A 215 -13.29 4.69 16.13
N CYS A 216 -14.39 4.08 15.70
CA CYS A 216 -15.12 4.53 14.52
C CYS A 216 -16.07 5.68 14.88
N GLN A 217 -16.00 6.78 14.16
CA GLN A 217 -16.85 7.96 14.38
C GLN A 217 -18.35 7.67 14.20
N LEU A 218 -18.72 6.63 13.44
CA LEU A 218 -20.12 6.22 13.29
C LEU A 218 -20.61 5.29 14.40
N TYR A 219 -19.72 4.71 15.19
CA TYR A 219 -20.12 3.68 16.15
C TYR A 219 -21.10 4.23 17.18
N LYS A 220 -22.20 3.50 17.43
CA LYS A 220 -23.31 3.90 18.31
C LYS A 220 -24.07 5.16 17.86
N THR A 221 -23.92 5.58 16.60
CA THR A 221 -24.77 6.60 16.00
C THR A 221 -25.87 5.94 15.15
N PRO A 222 -27.00 6.61 14.89
CA PRO A 222 -28.02 6.10 13.97
C PRO A 222 -27.46 5.76 12.57
N GLY A 223 -26.42 6.48 12.15
CA GLY A 223 -25.74 6.26 10.87
C GLY A 223 -24.90 4.98 10.79
N CYS A 224 -24.59 4.33 11.93
CA CYS A 224 -23.87 3.06 11.94
C CYS A 224 -24.76 1.86 11.60
N GLY A 225 -25.99 1.83 12.14
CA GLY A 225 -26.90 0.70 11.99
C GLY A 225 -26.53 -0.54 12.84
N LEU A 226 -25.59 -0.41 13.81
CA LEU A 226 -25.17 -1.46 14.77
C LEU A 226 -25.57 -1.08 16.19
#